data_fe45b787c16002b3a03a853a8ad8645e
#
_entry.id   fe45b787c16002b3a03a853a8ad8645e
#
_cell.length_a   1.000
_cell.length_b   1.000
_cell.length_c   1.000
_cell.angle_alpha   90.00
_cell.angle_beta   90.00
_cell.angle_gamma   90.00
#
_symmetry.space_group_name_H-M   'P 1'
#
loop_
_entity.id
_entity.type
_entity.pdbx_description
1 polymer ?
#
loop_
_entity_poly.entity_id
_entity_poly.type
_entity_poly.pdbx_seq_one_letter_code
_entity_poly.pdbx_strand_id
1 'polypeptide(L)'
;MADVVRGLMLNLATVDPEHEDEFNRWYNEEHLPDVRRRFPQITSARRYRATDGQEPRYLVVYEYDVASEEELNRVAGADNPLRQELWKLYDEAVGSFARRSRRAFWQIFP
;
A
#
# COMPACT_ATOMS: atom_id res chain seq x y z
N MET A 1 9.04 -17.98 -19.80
CA MET A 1 9.82 -16.92 -19.17
C MET A 1 8.93 -16.20 -18.18
N ALA A 2 9.46 -15.92 -17.00
CA ALA A 2 8.69 -15.23 -15.98
C ALA A 2 8.41 -13.79 -16.43
N ASP A 3 7.20 -13.34 -16.18
CA ASP A 3 6.83 -11.96 -16.44
C ASP A 3 7.57 -11.04 -15.47
N VAL A 4 7.97 -9.88 -15.98
CA VAL A 4 8.63 -8.88 -15.16
C VAL A 4 7.56 -7.98 -14.55
N VAL A 5 7.48 -7.98 -13.23
CA VAL A 5 6.62 -7.04 -12.52
C VAL A 5 7.35 -5.71 -12.45
N ARG A 6 6.77 -4.67 -13.05
CA ARG A 6 7.42 -3.37 -13.19
C ARG A 6 6.80 -2.28 -12.34
N GLY A 7 5.57 -2.49 -11.87
CA GLY A 7 4.85 -1.48 -11.12
C GLY A 7 4.95 -1.69 -9.63
N LEU A 8 5.27 -0.63 -8.90
CA LEU A 8 5.26 -0.65 -7.44
C LEU A 8 4.36 0.46 -6.92
N MET A 9 3.66 0.17 -5.82
CA MET A 9 3.02 1.19 -5.00
C MET A 9 3.62 1.11 -3.62
N LEU A 10 4.17 2.21 -3.14
CA LEU A 10 4.69 2.32 -1.78
C LEU A 10 3.71 3.12 -0.93
N ASN A 11 3.25 2.51 0.15
CA ASN A 11 2.44 3.19 1.15
C ASN A 11 3.28 3.35 2.41
N LEU A 12 3.43 4.59 2.85
CA LEU A 12 4.19 4.91 4.07
C LEU A 12 3.22 5.41 5.13
N ALA A 13 3.47 5.05 6.38
CA ALA A 13 2.61 5.46 7.48
C ALA A 13 3.40 5.90 8.69
N THR A 14 2.95 7.03 9.26
CA THR A 14 3.37 7.51 10.57
C THR A 14 2.23 7.20 11.55
N VAL A 15 2.53 6.45 12.59
CA VAL A 15 1.53 5.92 13.53
C VAL A 15 1.86 6.40 14.93
N ASP A 16 0.85 6.88 15.65
CA ASP A 16 1.02 7.25 17.06
C ASP A 16 1.47 6.02 17.86
N PRO A 17 2.55 6.12 18.67
CA PRO A 17 3.15 4.94 19.30
C PRO A 17 2.18 4.11 20.15
N GLU A 18 1.24 4.75 20.80
CA GLU A 18 0.27 4.07 21.67
C GLU A 18 -0.75 3.21 20.88
N HIS A 19 -0.82 3.37 19.57
CA HIS A 19 -1.75 2.65 18.69
C HIS A 19 -1.05 1.72 17.71
N GLU A 20 0.26 1.48 17.88
CA GLU A 20 1.01 0.66 16.92
C GLU A 20 0.49 -0.78 16.84
N ASP A 21 0.20 -1.39 17.98
CA ASP A 21 -0.29 -2.77 17.98
C ASP A 21 -1.63 -2.89 17.29
N GLU A 22 -2.52 -1.95 17.53
CA GLU A 22 -3.83 -1.87 16.90
C GLU A 22 -3.69 -1.68 15.39
N PHE A 23 -2.82 -0.75 14.97
CA PHE A 23 -2.55 -0.49 13.56
C PHE A 23 -2.03 -1.73 12.84
N ASN A 24 -1.03 -2.38 13.43
CA ASN A 24 -0.40 -3.56 12.82
C ASN A 24 -1.37 -4.71 12.70
N ARG A 25 -2.19 -4.96 13.74
CA ARG A 25 -3.18 -6.02 13.69
C ARG A 25 -4.23 -5.76 12.62
N TRP A 26 -4.77 -4.55 12.57
CA TRP A 26 -5.77 -4.18 11.56
C TRP A 26 -5.20 -4.33 10.16
N TYR A 27 -3.99 -3.82 9.96
CA TYR A 27 -3.34 -3.86 8.64
C TYR A 27 -3.11 -5.30 8.18
N ASN A 28 -2.59 -6.14 9.06
CA ASN A 28 -2.26 -7.53 8.73
C ASN A 28 -3.50 -8.40 8.55
N GLU A 29 -4.49 -8.23 9.42
CA GLU A 29 -5.64 -9.13 9.47
C GLU A 29 -6.80 -8.70 8.59
N GLU A 30 -6.97 -7.40 8.37
CA GLU A 30 -8.13 -6.88 7.65
C GLU A 30 -7.76 -6.14 6.37
N HIS A 31 -6.85 -5.18 6.45
CA HIS A 31 -6.60 -4.28 5.32
C HIS A 31 -5.86 -4.94 4.17
N LEU A 32 -4.72 -5.58 4.43
CA LEU A 32 -3.94 -6.23 3.37
C LEU A 32 -4.72 -7.32 2.64
N PRO A 33 -5.41 -8.23 3.33
CA PRO A 33 -6.25 -9.21 2.64
C PRO A 33 -7.33 -8.57 1.77
N ASP A 34 -7.93 -7.49 2.25
CA ASP A 34 -8.97 -6.76 1.52
C ASP A 34 -8.41 -6.08 0.28
N VAL A 35 -7.26 -5.42 0.38
CA VAL A 35 -6.59 -4.80 -0.75
C VAL A 35 -6.28 -5.84 -1.83
N ARG A 36 -5.74 -6.99 -1.45
CA ARG A 36 -5.37 -8.04 -2.39
C ARG A 36 -6.61 -8.64 -3.08
N ARG A 37 -7.70 -8.76 -2.35
CA ARG A 37 -8.94 -9.26 -2.92
C ARG A 37 -9.52 -8.30 -3.97
N ARG A 38 -9.43 -6.99 -3.70
CA ARG A 38 -9.99 -5.97 -4.59
C ARG A 38 -9.12 -5.69 -5.81
N PHE A 39 -7.81 -5.94 -5.71
CA PHE A 39 -6.85 -5.66 -6.79
C PHE A 39 -6.11 -6.94 -7.17
N PRO A 40 -6.71 -7.74 -8.09
CA PRO A 40 -6.05 -8.98 -8.53
C PRO A 40 -4.74 -8.74 -9.27
N GLN A 41 -4.47 -7.50 -9.72
CA GLN A 41 -3.20 -7.13 -10.33
C GLN A 41 -2.03 -7.13 -9.34
N ILE A 42 -2.31 -7.11 -8.03
CA ILE A 42 -1.27 -7.17 -7.01
C ILE A 42 -0.75 -8.60 -6.90
N THR A 43 0.54 -8.78 -7.21
CA THR A 43 1.20 -10.08 -7.13
C THR A 43 1.88 -10.31 -5.78
N SER A 44 2.22 -9.22 -5.08
CA SER A 44 2.91 -9.28 -3.81
C SER A 44 2.57 -8.06 -2.97
N ALA A 45 2.39 -8.27 -1.68
CA ALA A 45 2.18 -7.20 -0.71
C ALA A 45 2.99 -7.54 0.54
N ARG A 46 3.99 -6.72 0.84
CA ARG A 46 4.88 -6.95 1.98
C ARG A 46 4.98 -5.70 2.82
N ARG A 47 5.00 -5.90 4.12
CA ARG A 47 5.11 -4.82 5.09
C ARG A 47 6.51 -4.79 5.68
N TYR A 48 7.00 -3.56 5.91
CA TYR A 48 8.32 -3.32 6.46
C TYR A 48 8.25 -2.25 7.54
N ARG A 49 9.18 -2.29 8.48
CA ARG A 49 9.36 -1.27 9.49
C ARG A 49 10.75 -0.66 9.35
N ALA A 50 10.84 0.66 9.45
CA ALA A 50 12.13 1.35 9.44
C ALA A 50 13.00 0.86 10.61
N THR A 51 14.29 0.67 10.36
CA THR A 51 15.22 0.16 11.36
C THR A 51 15.91 1.27 12.15
N ASP A 52 15.77 2.52 11.71
CA ASP A 52 16.46 3.67 12.28
C ASP A 52 15.60 4.45 13.30
N GLY A 53 14.38 4.00 13.54
CA GLY A 53 13.46 4.68 14.45
C GLY A 53 12.86 5.98 13.91
N GLN A 54 13.15 6.33 12.66
CA GLN A 54 12.65 7.56 12.05
C GLN A 54 11.25 7.37 11.44
N GLU A 55 10.49 8.45 11.40
CA GLU A 55 9.18 8.48 10.74
C GLU A 55 9.34 8.91 9.26
N PRO A 56 8.48 8.42 8.36
CA PRO A 56 7.44 7.42 8.56
C PRO A 56 8.04 6.04 8.81
N ARG A 57 7.50 5.31 9.79
CA ARG A 57 8.12 4.09 10.28
C ARG A 57 7.66 2.82 9.57
N TYR A 58 6.46 2.85 9.02
CA TYR A 58 5.87 1.67 8.37
C TYR A 58 5.78 1.86 6.87
N LEU A 59 6.08 0.78 6.14
CA LEU A 59 6.06 0.75 4.68
C LEU A 59 5.34 -0.50 4.22
N VAL A 60 4.47 -0.35 3.23
CA VAL A 60 3.96 -1.49 2.46
C VAL A 60 4.44 -1.34 1.02
N VAL A 61 4.98 -2.40 0.47
CA VAL A 61 5.35 -2.48 -0.94
C VAL A 61 4.38 -3.41 -1.64
N TYR A 62 3.61 -2.87 -2.57
CA TYR A 62 2.74 -3.64 -3.45
C TYR A 62 3.41 -3.77 -4.81
N GLU A 63 3.52 -5.00 -5.32
CA GLU A 63 3.96 -5.24 -6.68
C GLU A 63 2.73 -5.45 -7.56
N TYR A 64 2.66 -4.70 -8.68
CA TYR A 64 1.52 -4.76 -9.60
C TYR A 64 1.95 -5.38 -10.93
N ASP A 65 1.18 -6.37 -11.36
CA ASP A 65 1.31 -6.94 -12.70
C ASP A 65 0.36 -6.18 -13.63
N VAL A 66 0.90 -5.17 -14.29
CA VAL A 66 0.19 -4.32 -15.25
C VAL A 66 1.07 -4.09 -16.46
N ALA A 67 0.44 -3.82 -17.60
CA ALA A 67 1.13 -3.77 -18.88
C ALA A 67 1.90 -2.49 -19.13
N SER A 68 1.55 -1.39 -18.44
CA SER A 68 2.13 -0.08 -18.71
C SER A 68 2.07 0.82 -17.49
N GLU A 69 2.87 1.88 -17.52
CA GLU A 69 2.85 2.94 -16.51
C GLU A 69 1.48 3.61 -16.43
N GLU A 70 0.83 3.81 -17.58
CA GLU A 70 -0.52 4.38 -17.62
C GLU A 70 -1.53 3.48 -16.90
N GLU A 71 -1.44 2.18 -17.13
CA GLU A 71 -2.31 1.22 -16.45
C GLU A 71 -2.07 1.22 -14.94
N LEU A 72 -0.81 1.29 -14.52
CA LEU A 72 -0.47 1.39 -13.09
C LEU A 72 -1.15 2.60 -12.47
N ASN A 73 -1.03 3.77 -13.11
CA ASN A 73 -1.63 4.99 -12.61
C ASN A 73 -3.15 4.92 -12.56
N ARG A 74 -3.76 4.24 -13.51
CA ARG A 74 -5.21 4.05 -13.53
C ARG A 74 -5.68 3.11 -12.42
N VAL A 75 -5.00 1.98 -12.25
CA VAL A 75 -5.40 0.96 -11.26
C VAL A 75 -5.11 1.42 -9.84
N ALA A 76 -3.92 1.96 -9.60
CA ALA A 76 -3.46 2.36 -8.27
C ALA A 76 -3.76 3.82 -7.92
N GLY A 77 -4.29 4.58 -8.87
CA GLY A 77 -4.48 6.01 -8.72
C GLY A 77 -5.66 6.41 -7.86
N ALA A 78 -5.65 7.70 -7.48
CA ALA A 78 -6.64 8.29 -6.60
C ALA A 78 -8.06 8.32 -7.20
N ASP A 79 -8.16 8.29 -8.53
CA ASP A 79 -9.46 8.35 -9.20
C ASP A 79 -10.17 7.01 -9.26
N ASN A 80 -9.50 5.92 -8.90
CA ASN A 80 -10.12 4.59 -8.91
C ASN A 80 -11.09 4.46 -7.73
N PRO A 81 -12.39 4.20 -7.99
CA PRO A 81 -13.39 4.09 -6.91
C PRO A 81 -13.05 3.01 -5.88
N LEU A 82 -12.42 1.90 -6.29
CA LEU A 82 -12.00 0.86 -5.36
C LEU A 82 -10.93 1.39 -4.40
N ARG A 83 -10.03 2.23 -4.89
CA ARG A 83 -9.01 2.85 -4.05
C ARG A 83 -9.63 3.85 -3.07
N GLN A 84 -10.57 4.63 -3.54
CA GLN A 84 -11.28 5.60 -2.68
C GLN A 84 -12.02 4.90 -1.55
N GLU A 85 -12.64 3.77 -1.84
CA GLU A 85 -13.33 2.97 -0.83
C GLU A 85 -12.35 2.42 0.21
N LEU A 86 -11.18 1.94 -0.21
CA LEU A 86 -10.14 1.47 0.71
C LEU A 86 -9.63 2.61 1.60
N TRP A 87 -9.48 3.81 1.07
CA TRP A 87 -9.07 4.96 1.88
C TRP A 87 -10.11 5.32 2.92
N LYS A 88 -11.37 5.23 2.56
CA LYS A 88 -12.45 5.47 3.51
C LYS A 88 -12.38 4.48 4.67
N LEU A 89 -12.19 3.19 4.36
CA LEU A 89 -12.05 2.16 5.38
C LEU A 89 -10.82 2.39 6.26
N TYR A 90 -9.70 2.80 5.67
CA TYR A 90 -8.50 3.18 6.40
C TYR A 90 -8.77 4.32 7.36
N ASP A 91 -9.39 5.39 6.86
CA ASP A 91 -9.66 6.57 7.66
C ASP A 91 -10.60 6.27 8.82
N GLU A 92 -11.60 5.43 8.59
CA GLU A 92 -12.54 5.02 9.63
C GLU A 92 -11.86 4.15 10.71
N ALA A 93 -10.99 3.24 10.30
CA ALA A 93 -10.37 2.29 11.22
C ALA A 93 -9.18 2.88 11.98
N VAL A 94 -8.29 3.59 11.30
CA VAL A 94 -7.00 4.00 11.87
C VAL A 94 -6.63 5.46 11.58
N GLY A 95 -7.43 6.19 10.82
CA GLY A 95 -7.10 7.54 10.38
C GLY A 95 -6.90 8.56 11.49
N SER A 96 -7.48 8.32 12.66
CA SER A 96 -7.32 9.24 13.80
C SER A 96 -5.91 9.17 14.43
N PHE A 97 -5.16 8.09 14.19
CA PHE A 97 -3.82 7.92 14.78
C PHE A 97 -2.76 7.49 13.78
N ALA A 98 -3.09 7.36 12.50
CA ALA A 98 -2.13 6.95 11.47
C ALA A 98 -2.27 7.83 10.24
N ARG A 99 -1.16 8.44 9.82
CA ARG A 99 -1.09 9.29 8.63
C ARG A 99 -0.34 8.56 7.54
N ARG A 100 -0.88 8.58 6.33
CA ARG A 100 -0.30 7.85 5.20
C ARG A 100 0.15 8.78 4.08
N SER A 101 1.14 8.30 3.33
CA SER A 101 1.49 8.85 2.03
C SER A 101 1.74 7.71 1.05
N ARG A 102 1.56 7.95 -0.23
CA ARG A 102 1.64 6.92 -1.27
C ARG A 102 2.30 7.47 -2.51
N ARG A 103 3.10 6.61 -3.14
CA ARG A 103 3.67 6.92 -4.45
C ARG A 103 3.76 5.65 -5.27
N ALA A 104 3.46 5.77 -6.56
CA ALA A 104 3.63 4.69 -7.53
C ALA A 104 4.96 4.87 -8.25
N PHE A 105 5.61 3.75 -8.56
CA PHE A 105 6.90 3.74 -9.25
C PHE A 105 6.87 2.72 -10.37
N TRP A 106 7.52 3.08 -11.48
CA TRP A 106 7.66 2.21 -12.63
C TRP A 106 9.13 1.85 -12.83
N GLN A 107 9.41 0.55 -13.02
CA GLN A 107 10.78 0.08 -13.19
C GLN A 107 11.33 0.55 -14.54
N ILE A 108 12.43 1.25 -14.52
CA ILE A 108 13.09 1.74 -15.74
C ILE A 108 14.39 0.99 -16.03
N PHE A 109 14.91 0.21 -15.07
CA PHE A 109 16.14 -0.55 -15.20
C PHE A 109 16.14 -1.70 -14.18
N PRO A 110 16.65 -2.89 -14.48
CA PRO A 110 17.28 -3.34 -15.70
C PRO A 110 16.36 -3.54 -16.88
#